data_1ffa9f6f584a5eb3f24dbf8245932fcd
#
_entry.id   1ffa9f6f584a5eb3f24dbf8245932fcd
#
_cell.length_a   1.000
_cell.length_b   1.000
_cell.length_c   1.000
_cell.angle_alpha   90.00
_cell.angle_beta   90.00
_cell.angle_gamma   90.00
#
_symmetry.space_group_name_H-M   'P 1'
#
loop_
_entity.id
_entity.type
_entity.pdbx_description
1 polymer ?
#
loop_
_entity_poly.entity_id
_entity_poly.type
_entity_poly.pdbx_seq_one_letter_code
_entity_poly.pdbx_strand_id
1 'polypeptide(L)'
;MDESGTVSPNPRKSAVSRQWGWLRGYNGGVFSEDLIAAIIVTILLVPQSLAYALLAGLPPQVGIYVSIFPLLAYAAFGSSRYLNVGPTAVISLMTAACIASLPEGTRLISAAALAVMTGAILLIAGILKAGFVMNFVSRPVVSAYITGAALLIIVSQIKHIFGITASGNTVFALLGDVRANLPNTNKVALWVGLSAIAIFWLIKKYLAYGLVKLHVKSRRAKLIGRMAPILIVVIFIGISSYFSFADKFDVRVVGRIPAGLPPFDFPMLSMPDLKGLLVPAIVISIVAFVDSTSTAQELAARSRGRIDSNKELLGLGASNIVAGITGGYPINGSMSRSAVSFSAGGQTQVVGLLVAVFMALTAVFLTPVLKALPFAVLAALIIVACFSLIDFKSLGRTWIYSRADGITALATFLAVLLLGVQWGVLAGVVLAMALHINATLQPHMPLVGRFPGTEHYRDAGRFNVETNEIVKTLRIDESLYYANARYLEDKVALVVAESPEMTDLILMCTAVNRIDASALSSLEEINKRLKSADIRLHFSDMQSRVKERLFRSNFLDRLSGQIFLSQHEAMEELGPEPDWNQLSDHVEMH
;
A
#
# COMPACT_ATOMS: atom_id res chain seq x y z
N MET A 1 13.74 -20.03 40.71
CA MET A 1 12.35 -20.21 41.20
C MET A 1 11.97 -18.90 41.82
N ASP A 2 11.12 -18.14 41.17
CA ASP A 2 10.61 -16.86 41.71
C ASP A 2 9.32 -17.18 42.45
N GLU A 3 9.06 -16.51 43.56
CA GLU A 3 7.98 -16.86 44.52
C GLU A 3 6.54 -16.80 43.97
N SER A 4 6.34 -16.54 42.66
CA SER A 4 5.02 -16.47 42.03
C SER A 4 4.61 -17.70 41.21
N GLY A 5 5.41 -18.75 41.13
CA GLY A 5 5.06 -20.02 40.49
C GLY A 5 4.72 -19.97 38.99
N THR A 6 4.94 -18.83 38.31
CA THR A 6 4.65 -18.68 36.89
C THR A 6 5.86 -19.04 36.05
N VAL A 7 5.78 -20.15 35.34
CA VAL A 7 6.77 -20.55 34.33
C VAL A 7 6.73 -19.54 33.21
N SER A 8 7.77 -18.72 33.07
CA SER A 8 7.90 -17.81 31.91
C SER A 8 7.95 -18.66 30.64
N PRO A 9 7.10 -18.40 29.64
CA PRO A 9 7.08 -19.19 28.41
C PRO A 9 8.37 -18.99 27.63
N ASN A 10 9.06 -20.07 27.35
CA ASN A 10 10.30 -20.12 26.57
C ASN A 10 10.08 -19.43 25.20
N PRO A 11 10.75 -18.30 24.89
CA PRO A 11 10.46 -17.50 23.71
C PRO A 11 10.70 -18.21 22.38
N ARG A 12 11.53 -19.26 22.35
CA ARG A 12 11.78 -20.06 21.14
C ARG A 12 10.65 -21.05 20.80
N LYS A 13 9.93 -21.60 21.80
CA LYS A 13 8.76 -22.46 21.55
C LYS A 13 7.52 -21.66 21.11
N SER A 14 7.44 -20.37 21.38
CA SER A 14 6.29 -19.54 21.05
C SER A 14 6.21 -19.10 19.59
N ALA A 15 7.33 -19.04 18.85
CA ALA A 15 7.37 -18.53 17.49
C ALA A 15 6.87 -19.55 16.45
N VAL A 16 7.32 -20.80 16.53
CA VAL A 16 6.88 -21.88 15.63
C VAL A 16 5.44 -22.30 15.94
N SER A 17 5.05 -22.32 17.22
CA SER A 17 3.69 -22.69 17.64
C SER A 17 2.61 -21.66 17.23
N ARG A 18 2.96 -20.39 16.97
CA ARG A 18 2.02 -19.35 16.52
C ARG A 18 1.71 -19.44 15.03
N GLN A 19 2.62 -19.89 14.20
CA GLN A 19 2.45 -19.92 12.74
C GLN A 19 1.42 -20.98 12.32
N TRP A 20 1.43 -22.14 12.97
CA TRP A 20 0.52 -23.25 12.74
C TRP A 20 -0.53 -23.39 13.85
N GLY A 21 -0.73 -22.35 14.64
CA GLY A 21 -1.67 -22.34 15.77
C GLY A 21 -3.12 -22.60 15.37
N TRP A 22 -3.48 -22.32 14.11
CA TRP A 22 -4.79 -22.61 13.55
C TRP A 22 -5.06 -24.13 13.38
N LEU A 23 -4.01 -24.98 13.28
CA LEU A 23 -4.16 -26.44 13.23
C LEU A 23 -4.72 -27.02 14.52
N ARG A 24 -4.47 -26.40 15.68
CA ARG A 24 -4.91 -26.94 16.98
C ARG A 24 -6.42 -26.92 17.21
N GLY A 25 -7.14 -26.07 16.48
CA GLY A 25 -8.60 -25.96 16.52
C GLY A 25 -9.29 -26.42 15.26
N TYR A 26 -8.56 -27.06 14.33
CA TYR A 26 -9.11 -27.46 13.05
C TYR A 26 -10.03 -28.68 13.19
N ASN A 27 -11.27 -28.55 12.76
CA ASN A 27 -12.30 -29.58 12.84
C ASN A 27 -13.10 -29.67 11.54
N GLY A 28 -13.99 -30.67 11.42
CA GLY A 28 -14.79 -30.89 10.22
C GLY A 28 -15.70 -29.70 9.84
N GLY A 29 -16.15 -28.92 10.82
CA GLY A 29 -16.94 -27.69 10.56
C GLY A 29 -16.12 -26.61 9.88
N VAL A 30 -14.90 -26.35 10.38
CA VAL A 30 -13.94 -25.40 9.79
C VAL A 30 -13.54 -25.87 8.38
N PHE A 31 -13.26 -27.18 8.21
CA PHE A 31 -12.96 -27.75 6.90
C PHE A 31 -14.08 -27.50 5.87
N SER A 32 -15.33 -27.69 6.25
CA SER A 32 -16.47 -27.46 5.33
C SER A 32 -16.60 -25.99 4.92
N GLU A 33 -16.35 -25.06 5.84
CA GLU A 33 -16.37 -23.62 5.53
C GLU A 33 -15.17 -23.21 4.65
N ASP A 34 -13.98 -23.72 4.93
CA ASP A 34 -12.79 -23.50 4.11
C ASP A 34 -12.95 -24.10 2.71
N LEU A 35 -13.57 -25.29 2.59
CA LEU A 35 -13.86 -25.93 1.31
C LEU A 35 -14.83 -25.10 0.45
N ILE A 36 -15.92 -24.63 1.04
CA ILE A 36 -16.88 -23.74 0.35
C ILE A 36 -16.20 -22.46 -0.10
N ALA A 37 -15.42 -21.84 0.76
CA ALA A 37 -14.66 -20.64 0.43
C ALA A 37 -13.66 -20.90 -0.72
N ALA A 38 -12.96 -22.04 -0.69
CA ALA A 38 -12.00 -22.42 -1.73
C ALA A 38 -12.68 -22.65 -3.09
N ILE A 39 -13.83 -23.32 -3.12
CA ILE A 39 -14.60 -23.50 -4.35
C ILE A 39 -14.98 -22.14 -4.94
N ILE A 40 -15.52 -21.23 -4.11
CA ILE A 40 -15.95 -19.91 -4.57
C ILE A 40 -14.76 -19.07 -5.07
N VAL A 41 -13.62 -19.10 -4.37
CA VAL A 41 -12.41 -18.40 -4.78
C VAL A 41 -11.87 -18.97 -6.09
N THR A 42 -11.84 -20.29 -6.25
CA THR A 42 -11.37 -20.95 -7.48
C THR A 42 -12.23 -20.56 -8.68
N ILE A 43 -13.55 -20.56 -8.50
CA ILE A 43 -14.52 -20.14 -9.53
C ILE A 43 -14.22 -18.73 -10.05
N LEU A 44 -13.82 -17.82 -9.17
CA LEU A 44 -13.41 -16.46 -9.53
C LEU A 44 -12.00 -16.42 -10.14
N LEU A 45 -11.11 -17.23 -9.61
CA LEU A 45 -9.69 -17.19 -9.98
C LEU A 45 -9.46 -17.72 -11.40
N VAL A 46 -10.16 -18.77 -11.84
CA VAL A 46 -9.96 -19.37 -13.17
C VAL A 46 -10.04 -18.33 -14.30
N PRO A 47 -11.15 -17.60 -14.52
CA PRO A 47 -11.19 -16.60 -15.59
C PRO A 47 -10.26 -15.41 -15.33
N GLN A 48 -10.07 -15.00 -14.08
CA GLN A 48 -9.16 -13.90 -13.73
C GLN A 48 -7.71 -14.24 -14.02
N SER A 49 -7.27 -15.46 -13.73
CA SER A 49 -5.89 -15.90 -13.95
C SER A 49 -5.53 -15.87 -15.44
N LEU A 50 -6.42 -16.36 -16.31
CA LEU A 50 -6.27 -16.29 -17.76
C LEU A 50 -6.19 -14.83 -18.24
N ALA A 51 -7.14 -14.01 -17.77
CA ALA A 51 -7.24 -12.61 -18.14
C ALA A 51 -5.97 -11.80 -17.72
N TYR A 52 -5.45 -12.06 -16.54
CA TYR A 52 -4.26 -11.35 -16.03
C TYR A 52 -2.95 -11.82 -16.69
N ALA A 53 -2.85 -13.08 -17.11
CA ALA A 53 -1.74 -13.54 -17.96
C ALA A 53 -1.74 -12.81 -19.32
N LEU A 54 -2.91 -12.67 -19.95
CA LEU A 54 -3.04 -11.89 -21.18
C LEU A 54 -2.69 -10.41 -20.97
N LEU A 55 -3.11 -9.82 -19.85
CA LEU A 55 -2.74 -8.46 -19.46
C LEU A 55 -1.23 -8.32 -19.30
N ALA A 56 -0.55 -9.35 -18.79
CA ALA A 56 0.90 -9.41 -18.68
C ALA A 56 1.60 -9.61 -20.04
N GLY A 57 0.86 -9.81 -21.13
CA GLY A 57 1.42 -10.11 -22.45
C GLY A 57 1.96 -11.53 -22.57
N LEU A 58 1.46 -12.45 -21.74
CA LEU A 58 1.89 -13.84 -21.64
C LEU A 58 0.77 -14.79 -22.09
N PRO A 59 1.11 -16.04 -22.46
CA PRO A 59 0.12 -17.05 -22.77
C PRO A 59 -0.84 -17.29 -21.60
N PRO A 60 -2.15 -17.49 -21.84
CA PRO A 60 -3.17 -17.58 -20.79
C PRO A 60 -2.90 -18.65 -19.72
N GLN A 61 -2.31 -19.80 -20.12
CA GLN A 61 -1.98 -20.90 -19.21
C GLN A 61 -1.04 -20.47 -18.05
N VAL A 62 -0.18 -19.50 -18.29
CA VAL A 62 0.77 -19.01 -17.27
C VAL A 62 0.02 -18.44 -16.05
N GLY A 63 -1.16 -17.84 -16.27
CA GLY A 63 -2.01 -17.37 -15.19
C GLY A 63 -2.54 -18.51 -14.31
N ILE A 64 -2.86 -19.66 -14.89
CA ILE A 64 -3.24 -20.84 -14.12
C ILE A 64 -2.04 -21.37 -13.33
N TYR A 65 -0.86 -21.44 -13.96
CA TYR A 65 0.36 -21.94 -13.34
C TYR A 65 0.75 -21.15 -12.09
N VAL A 66 0.74 -19.81 -12.14
CA VAL A 66 1.04 -18.96 -10.97
C VAL A 66 -0.05 -18.99 -9.89
N SER A 67 -1.13 -19.72 -10.12
CA SER A 67 -2.24 -19.91 -9.17
C SER A 67 -2.23 -21.28 -8.49
N ILE A 68 -1.17 -22.09 -8.66
CA ILE A 68 -1.04 -23.42 -8.07
C ILE A 68 0.03 -23.43 -6.97
N PHE A 69 1.28 -23.64 -7.33
CA PHE A 69 2.37 -23.82 -6.37
C PHE A 69 2.69 -22.58 -5.51
N PRO A 70 2.57 -21.33 -6.01
CA PRO A 70 2.78 -20.15 -5.17
C PRO A 70 1.84 -20.04 -3.97
N LEU A 71 0.59 -20.53 -4.09
CA LEU A 71 -0.36 -20.57 -2.97
C LEU A 71 0.12 -21.52 -1.86
N LEU A 72 0.74 -22.67 -2.23
CA LEU A 72 1.33 -23.60 -1.28
C LEU A 72 2.51 -22.96 -0.54
N ALA A 73 3.37 -22.26 -1.27
CA ALA A 73 4.52 -21.56 -0.69
C ALA A 73 4.06 -20.46 0.28
N TYR A 74 3.03 -19.68 -0.09
CA TYR A 74 2.48 -18.67 0.81
C TYR A 74 1.87 -19.30 2.07
N ALA A 75 1.13 -20.38 1.95
CA ALA A 75 0.55 -21.07 3.09
C ALA A 75 1.61 -21.60 4.08
N ALA A 76 2.82 -21.91 3.58
CA ALA A 76 3.93 -22.36 4.42
C ALA A 76 4.61 -21.24 5.22
N PHE A 77 4.72 -20.03 4.65
CA PHE A 77 5.54 -18.95 5.20
C PHE A 77 4.75 -17.68 5.56
N GLY A 78 3.58 -17.45 4.97
CA GLY A 78 2.76 -16.24 5.20
C GLY A 78 2.11 -16.22 6.58
N SER A 79 1.76 -15.03 7.07
CA SER A 79 1.13 -14.83 8.37
C SER A 79 -0.39 -14.62 8.30
N SER A 80 -0.90 -14.17 7.17
CA SER A 80 -2.33 -13.90 7.00
C SER A 80 -3.12 -15.18 6.73
N ARG A 81 -4.22 -15.37 7.48
CA ARG A 81 -5.14 -16.50 7.30
C ARG A 81 -6.02 -16.37 6.06
N TYR A 82 -6.23 -15.14 5.58
CA TYR A 82 -7.22 -14.82 4.58
C TYR A 82 -6.63 -14.39 3.25
N LEU A 83 -5.34 -14.03 3.22
CA LEU A 83 -4.72 -13.51 2.01
C LEU A 83 -4.63 -14.62 0.95
N ASN A 84 -5.24 -14.36 -0.20
CA ASN A 84 -5.15 -15.23 -1.37
C ASN A 84 -4.16 -14.60 -2.36
N VAL A 85 -2.98 -15.20 -2.48
CA VAL A 85 -1.94 -14.78 -3.41
C VAL A 85 -2.19 -15.33 -4.81
N GLY A 86 -1.65 -14.68 -5.82
CA GLY A 86 -1.78 -15.09 -7.21
C GLY A 86 -1.74 -13.90 -8.16
N PRO A 87 -2.10 -14.09 -9.43
CA PRO A 87 -2.05 -13.01 -10.41
C PRO A 87 -3.04 -11.89 -10.06
N THR A 88 -2.62 -10.65 -10.27
CA THR A 88 -3.45 -9.44 -10.09
C THR A 88 -3.24 -8.47 -11.25
N ALA A 89 -4.22 -7.61 -11.50
CA ALA A 89 -4.21 -6.70 -12.63
C ALA A 89 -3.00 -5.75 -12.62
N VAL A 90 -2.67 -5.17 -11.45
CA VAL A 90 -1.56 -4.19 -11.33
C VAL A 90 -0.21 -4.84 -11.61
N ILE A 91 0.09 -5.96 -10.96
CA ILE A 91 1.37 -6.67 -11.14
C ILE A 91 1.48 -7.22 -12.56
N SER A 92 0.38 -7.72 -13.14
CA SER A 92 0.36 -8.17 -14.54
C SER A 92 0.69 -7.04 -15.52
N LEU A 93 0.10 -5.85 -15.32
CA LEU A 93 0.41 -4.68 -16.15
C LEU A 93 1.86 -4.21 -15.98
N MET A 94 2.37 -4.20 -14.75
CA MET A 94 3.77 -3.87 -14.47
C MET A 94 4.72 -4.89 -15.15
N THR A 95 4.39 -6.17 -15.09
CA THR A 95 5.14 -7.22 -15.81
C THR A 95 5.12 -6.96 -17.31
N ALA A 96 3.93 -6.68 -17.89
CA ALA A 96 3.81 -6.35 -19.32
C ALA A 96 4.71 -5.18 -19.71
N ALA A 97 4.73 -4.10 -18.92
CA ALA A 97 5.56 -2.93 -19.17
C ALA A 97 7.06 -3.26 -19.16
N CYS A 98 7.49 -4.18 -18.29
CA CYS A 98 8.89 -4.60 -18.18
C CYS A 98 9.36 -5.48 -19.35
N ILE A 99 8.48 -6.35 -19.89
CA ILE A 99 8.83 -7.33 -20.93
C ILE A 99 8.42 -6.89 -22.33
N ALA A 100 7.67 -5.80 -22.49
CA ALA A 100 7.13 -5.36 -23.78
C ALA A 100 8.20 -5.06 -24.84
N SER A 101 9.32 -4.50 -24.42
CA SER A 101 10.46 -4.17 -25.30
C SER A 101 11.32 -5.39 -25.65
N LEU A 102 11.10 -6.54 -25.00
CA LEU A 102 11.90 -7.73 -25.23
C LEU A 102 11.32 -8.56 -26.39
N PRO A 103 12.18 -9.32 -27.09
CA PRO A 103 11.73 -10.25 -28.14
C PRO A 103 10.68 -11.23 -27.61
N GLU A 104 9.69 -11.58 -28.43
CA GLU A 104 8.60 -12.48 -28.02
C GLU A 104 9.08 -13.81 -27.45
N GLY A 105 10.12 -14.39 -28.04
CA GLY A 105 10.71 -15.67 -27.60
C GLY A 105 11.33 -15.63 -26.19
N THR A 106 11.70 -14.45 -25.68
CA THR A 106 12.34 -14.29 -24.36
C THR A 106 11.40 -13.76 -23.29
N ARG A 107 10.20 -13.28 -23.65
CA ARG A 107 9.25 -12.66 -22.71
C ARG A 107 8.85 -13.56 -21.56
N LEU A 108 8.58 -14.84 -21.83
CA LEU A 108 8.18 -15.78 -20.78
C LEU A 108 9.32 -16.02 -19.77
N ILE A 109 10.53 -16.27 -20.26
CA ILE A 109 11.73 -16.49 -19.42
C ILE A 109 12.03 -15.21 -18.62
N SER A 110 11.92 -14.05 -19.24
CA SER A 110 12.14 -12.75 -18.56
C SER A 110 11.10 -12.48 -17.48
N ALA A 111 9.83 -12.82 -17.71
CA ALA A 111 8.78 -12.71 -16.71
C ALA A 111 9.02 -13.66 -15.52
N ALA A 112 9.47 -14.88 -15.81
CA ALA A 112 9.83 -15.85 -14.79
C ALA A 112 11.05 -15.41 -13.96
N ALA A 113 12.09 -14.88 -14.62
CA ALA A 113 13.24 -14.30 -13.93
C ALA A 113 12.87 -13.09 -13.08
N LEU A 114 11.99 -12.22 -13.60
CA LEU A 114 11.45 -11.09 -12.85
C LEU A 114 10.72 -11.55 -11.58
N ALA A 115 9.98 -12.67 -11.63
CA ALA A 115 9.35 -13.27 -10.46
C ALA A 115 10.38 -13.79 -9.45
N VAL A 116 11.41 -14.50 -9.91
CA VAL A 116 12.49 -14.98 -9.03
C VAL A 116 13.23 -13.81 -8.37
N MET A 117 13.57 -12.76 -9.14
CA MET A 117 14.25 -11.57 -8.61
C MET A 117 13.36 -10.83 -7.59
N THR A 118 12.08 -10.63 -7.91
CA THR A 118 11.10 -10.05 -6.97
C THR A 118 11.01 -10.88 -5.70
N GLY A 119 10.93 -12.19 -5.83
CA GLY A 119 10.88 -13.11 -4.70
C GLY A 119 12.15 -13.07 -3.85
N ALA A 120 13.33 -13.03 -4.47
CA ALA A 120 14.61 -12.92 -3.78
C ALA A 120 14.73 -11.61 -2.98
N ILE A 121 14.33 -10.47 -3.58
CA ILE A 121 14.31 -9.16 -2.92
C ILE A 121 13.40 -9.20 -1.69
N LEU A 122 12.18 -9.74 -1.83
CA LEU A 122 11.22 -9.86 -0.72
C LEU A 122 11.72 -10.79 0.39
N LEU A 123 12.35 -11.92 0.04
CA LEU A 123 12.95 -12.85 1.03
C LEU A 123 14.09 -12.18 1.79
N ILE A 124 15.02 -11.53 1.09
CA ILE A 124 16.13 -10.79 1.72
C ILE A 124 15.57 -9.72 2.65
N ALA A 125 14.59 -8.93 2.19
CA ALA A 125 13.94 -7.93 3.02
C ALA A 125 13.25 -8.55 4.26
N GLY A 126 12.63 -9.72 4.11
CA GLY A 126 12.00 -10.45 5.22
C GLY A 126 13.02 -10.95 6.26
N ILE A 127 14.14 -11.51 5.80
CA ILE A 127 15.26 -11.97 6.66
C ILE A 127 15.89 -10.79 7.39
N LEU A 128 16.09 -9.67 6.72
CA LEU A 128 16.60 -8.42 7.31
C LEU A 128 15.57 -7.69 8.17
N LYS A 129 14.35 -8.23 8.30
CA LYS A 129 13.23 -7.64 9.06
C LYS A 129 12.85 -6.24 8.57
N ALA A 130 12.94 -6.02 7.27
CA ALA A 130 12.63 -4.73 6.63
C ALA A 130 11.11 -4.48 6.48
N GLY A 131 10.24 -5.19 7.20
CA GLY A 131 8.79 -4.98 7.16
C GLY A 131 8.34 -3.55 7.55
N PHE A 132 9.22 -2.78 8.20
CA PHE A 132 8.98 -1.37 8.50
C PHE A 132 8.95 -0.47 7.24
N VAL A 133 9.53 -0.92 6.12
CA VAL A 133 9.53 -0.19 4.84
C VAL A 133 8.11 0.12 4.36
N MET A 134 7.12 -0.69 4.75
CA MET A 134 5.72 -0.41 4.50
C MET A 134 5.27 0.97 5.04
N ASN A 135 5.87 1.44 6.14
CA ASN A 135 5.50 2.70 6.77
C ASN A 135 5.92 3.93 5.93
N PHE A 136 6.81 3.76 4.96
CA PHE A 136 7.25 4.84 4.05
C PHE A 136 6.33 5.04 2.85
N VAL A 137 5.43 4.10 2.58
CA VAL A 137 4.46 4.25 1.49
C VAL A 137 3.15 4.78 2.06
N SER A 138 2.85 6.05 1.75
CA SER A 138 1.65 6.70 2.26
C SER A 138 0.38 6.14 1.59
N ARG A 139 -0.72 6.08 2.35
CA ARG A 139 -2.03 5.63 1.81
C ARG A 139 -2.52 6.46 0.62
N PRO A 140 -2.34 7.80 0.58
CA PRO A 140 -2.64 8.61 -0.60
C PRO A 140 -1.93 8.15 -1.87
N VAL A 141 -0.63 7.83 -1.79
CA VAL A 141 0.15 7.29 -2.92
C VAL A 141 -0.44 5.97 -3.40
N VAL A 142 -0.76 5.04 -2.45
CA VAL A 142 -1.37 3.74 -2.78
C VAL A 142 -2.71 3.92 -3.49
N SER A 143 -3.60 4.74 -2.98
CA SER A 143 -4.92 5.01 -3.59
C SER A 143 -4.80 5.64 -4.97
N ALA A 144 -3.86 6.57 -5.14
CA ALA A 144 -3.61 7.27 -6.39
C ALA A 144 -3.07 6.34 -7.48
N TYR A 145 -2.06 5.52 -7.17
CA TYR A 145 -1.51 4.60 -8.16
C TYR A 145 -2.51 3.51 -8.54
N ILE A 146 -3.31 2.98 -7.60
CA ILE A 146 -4.35 1.98 -7.91
C ILE A 146 -5.39 2.59 -8.86
N THR A 147 -5.83 3.82 -8.60
CA THR A 147 -6.80 4.52 -9.45
C THR A 147 -6.23 4.79 -10.85
N GLY A 148 -4.99 5.27 -10.94
CA GLY A 148 -4.30 5.50 -12.21
C GLY A 148 -4.04 4.20 -12.98
N ALA A 149 -3.58 3.16 -12.31
CA ALA A 149 -3.37 1.84 -12.91
C ALA A 149 -4.69 1.23 -13.41
N ALA A 150 -5.79 1.37 -12.65
CA ALA A 150 -7.09 0.88 -13.09
C ALA A 150 -7.56 1.54 -14.39
N LEU A 151 -7.36 2.86 -14.54
CA LEU A 151 -7.65 3.56 -15.79
C LEU A 151 -6.76 3.07 -16.94
N LEU A 152 -5.46 2.95 -16.70
CA LEU A 152 -4.52 2.45 -17.71
C LEU A 152 -4.87 1.02 -18.15
N ILE A 153 -5.26 0.15 -17.20
CA ILE A 153 -5.72 -1.21 -17.50
C ILE A 153 -6.99 -1.18 -18.35
N ILE A 154 -7.98 -0.37 -18.00
CA ILE A 154 -9.23 -0.25 -18.77
C ILE A 154 -8.91 0.16 -20.21
N VAL A 155 -8.07 1.18 -20.40
CA VAL A 155 -7.65 1.63 -21.73
C VAL A 155 -6.90 0.53 -22.50
N SER A 156 -6.03 -0.22 -21.84
CA SER A 156 -5.29 -1.32 -22.45
C SER A 156 -6.19 -2.48 -22.93
N GLN A 157 -7.38 -2.65 -22.33
CA GLN A 157 -8.34 -3.68 -22.72
C GLN A 157 -9.21 -3.29 -23.94
N ILE A 158 -9.24 -2.03 -24.31
CA ILE A 158 -10.04 -1.56 -25.46
C ILE A 158 -9.68 -2.33 -26.73
N LYS A 159 -8.40 -2.62 -26.95
CA LYS A 159 -7.92 -3.40 -28.08
C LYS A 159 -8.60 -4.77 -28.22
N HIS A 160 -8.83 -5.45 -27.11
CA HIS A 160 -9.47 -6.77 -27.10
C HIS A 160 -10.98 -6.67 -27.30
N ILE A 161 -11.62 -5.58 -26.83
CA ILE A 161 -13.05 -5.30 -27.10
C ILE A 161 -13.26 -5.04 -28.60
N PHE A 162 -12.39 -4.24 -29.22
CA PHE A 162 -12.46 -3.93 -30.64
C PHE A 162 -11.88 -5.06 -31.55
N GLY A 163 -11.21 -6.05 -30.96
CA GLY A 163 -10.56 -7.14 -31.72
C GLY A 163 -9.36 -6.69 -32.55
N ILE A 164 -8.74 -5.55 -32.19
CA ILE A 164 -7.60 -4.94 -32.88
C ILE A 164 -6.27 -5.21 -32.16
N THR A 165 -5.17 -4.87 -32.79
CA THR A 165 -3.84 -4.82 -32.17
C THR A 165 -3.54 -3.38 -31.73
N ALA A 166 -3.10 -3.19 -30.51
CA ALA A 166 -2.57 -1.93 -30.02
C ALA A 166 -1.48 -2.20 -28.98
N SER A 167 -0.44 -1.38 -29.00
CA SER A 167 0.72 -1.48 -28.13
C SER A 167 0.98 -0.14 -27.45
N GLY A 168 1.56 -0.15 -26.25
CA GLY A 168 1.89 1.07 -25.53
C GLY A 168 1.85 0.88 -24.02
N ASN A 169 2.69 1.66 -23.31
CA ASN A 169 2.84 1.58 -21.85
C ASN A 169 2.18 2.77 -21.13
N THR A 170 1.61 3.72 -21.88
CA THR A 170 0.93 4.91 -21.37
C THR A 170 -0.45 5.03 -21.98
N VAL A 171 -1.34 5.80 -21.31
CA VAL A 171 -2.71 6.00 -21.79
C VAL A 171 -2.72 6.63 -23.19
N PHE A 172 -1.86 7.62 -23.42
CA PHE A 172 -1.83 8.34 -24.71
C PHE A 172 -1.31 7.49 -25.86
N ALA A 173 -0.26 6.68 -25.62
CA ALA A 173 0.26 5.75 -26.63
C ALA A 173 -0.80 4.71 -27.00
N LEU A 174 -1.47 4.11 -25.99
CA LEU A 174 -2.55 3.15 -26.22
C LEU A 174 -3.73 3.75 -27.00
N LEU A 175 -4.18 4.94 -26.63
CA LEU A 175 -5.29 5.61 -27.32
C LEU A 175 -4.90 6.01 -28.75
N GLY A 176 -3.65 6.43 -28.97
CA GLY A 176 -3.12 6.72 -30.31
C GLY A 176 -3.15 5.49 -31.22
N ASP A 177 -2.64 4.36 -30.71
CA ASP A 177 -2.65 3.09 -31.46
C ASP A 177 -4.06 2.53 -31.69
N VAL A 178 -4.94 2.62 -30.69
CA VAL A 178 -6.36 2.24 -30.84
C VAL A 178 -6.99 3.09 -31.95
N ARG A 179 -6.78 4.41 -31.94
CA ARG A 179 -7.33 5.31 -32.98
C ARG A 179 -6.83 4.94 -34.37
N ALA A 180 -5.53 4.67 -34.52
CA ALA A 180 -4.95 4.27 -35.80
C ALA A 180 -5.51 2.96 -36.34
N ASN A 181 -5.85 2.00 -35.47
CA ASN A 181 -6.34 0.68 -35.83
C ASN A 181 -7.88 0.54 -35.80
N LEU A 182 -8.64 1.60 -35.50
CA LEU A 182 -10.11 1.57 -35.51
C LEU A 182 -10.74 1.06 -36.82
N PRO A 183 -10.20 1.37 -38.03
CA PRO A 183 -10.74 0.83 -39.27
C PRO A 183 -10.71 -0.71 -39.34
N ASN A 184 -9.80 -1.36 -38.61
CA ASN A 184 -9.63 -2.81 -38.57
C ASN A 184 -10.47 -3.48 -37.46
N THR A 185 -11.50 -2.79 -36.93
CA THR A 185 -12.34 -3.30 -35.84
C THR A 185 -13.14 -4.55 -36.29
N ASN A 186 -12.99 -5.63 -35.51
CA ASN A 186 -13.83 -6.80 -35.66
C ASN A 186 -15.20 -6.56 -35.00
N LYS A 187 -16.24 -6.42 -35.86
CA LYS A 187 -17.61 -6.10 -35.40
C LYS A 187 -18.19 -7.16 -34.45
N VAL A 188 -17.88 -8.45 -34.66
CA VAL A 188 -18.37 -9.53 -33.78
C VAL A 188 -17.68 -9.47 -32.43
N ALA A 189 -16.36 -9.27 -32.39
CA ALA A 189 -15.62 -9.08 -31.14
C ALA A 189 -16.16 -7.89 -30.34
N LEU A 190 -16.45 -6.76 -31.02
CA LEU A 190 -17.04 -5.56 -30.43
C LEU A 190 -18.38 -5.85 -29.76
N TRP A 191 -19.30 -6.48 -30.46
CA TRP A 191 -20.62 -6.83 -29.90
C TRP A 191 -20.53 -7.83 -28.75
N VAL A 192 -19.65 -8.83 -28.86
CA VAL A 192 -19.37 -9.80 -27.79
C VAL A 192 -18.79 -9.05 -26.54
N GLY A 193 -17.83 -8.15 -26.74
CA GLY A 193 -17.23 -7.40 -25.65
C GLY A 193 -18.21 -6.45 -24.96
N LEU A 194 -18.97 -5.67 -25.75
CA LEU A 194 -19.96 -4.74 -25.21
C LEU A 194 -21.11 -5.46 -24.49
N SER A 195 -21.63 -6.55 -25.07
CA SER A 195 -22.65 -7.35 -24.40
C SER A 195 -22.14 -8.00 -23.13
N ALA A 196 -20.90 -8.50 -23.11
CA ALA A 196 -20.28 -9.03 -21.91
C ALA A 196 -20.12 -7.96 -20.82
N ILE A 197 -19.63 -6.74 -21.15
CA ILE A 197 -19.54 -5.62 -20.19
C ILE A 197 -20.92 -5.31 -19.62
N ALA A 198 -21.93 -5.16 -20.47
CA ALA A 198 -23.30 -4.85 -20.04
C ALA A 198 -23.85 -5.93 -19.10
N ILE A 199 -23.71 -7.20 -19.46
CA ILE A 199 -24.17 -8.33 -18.66
C ILE A 199 -23.42 -8.41 -17.32
N PHE A 200 -22.09 -8.29 -17.31
CA PHE A 200 -21.30 -8.28 -16.07
C PHE A 200 -21.72 -7.13 -15.15
N TRP A 201 -21.93 -5.93 -15.70
CA TRP A 201 -22.35 -4.76 -14.96
C TRP A 201 -23.76 -4.91 -14.38
N LEU A 202 -24.73 -5.36 -15.19
CA LEU A 202 -26.11 -5.61 -14.78
C LEU A 202 -26.18 -6.66 -13.67
N ILE A 203 -25.47 -7.76 -13.82
CA ILE A 203 -25.42 -8.83 -12.84
C ILE A 203 -24.78 -8.34 -11.54
N LYS A 204 -23.66 -7.64 -11.62
CA LYS A 204 -22.99 -7.07 -10.44
C LYS A 204 -23.92 -6.11 -9.67
N LYS A 205 -24.74 -5.34 -10.39
CA LYS A 205 -25.62 -4.33 -9.81
C LYS A 205 -26.94 -4.91 -9.28
N TYR A 206 -27.57 -5.79 -10.04
CA TYR A 206 -28.98 -6.15 -9.81
C TYR A 206 -29.21 -7.60 -9.34
N LEU A 207 -28.29 -8.55 -9.60
CA LEU A 207 -28.52 -9.96 -9.30
C LEU A 207 -28.76 -10.20 -7.79
N ALA A 208 -27.90 -9.65 -6.94
CA ALA A 208 -28.06 -9.83 -5.50
C ALA A 208 -29.39 -9.22 -4.99
N TYR A 209 -29.78 -8.07 -5.52
CA TYR A 209 -31.06 -7.42 -5.20
C TYR A 209 -32.25 -8.25 -5.68
N GLY A 210 -32.22 -8.71 -6.93
CA GLY A 210 -33.28 -9.56 -7.51
C GLY A 210 -33.44 -10.87 -6.73
N LEU A 211 -32.35 -11.53 -6.35
CA LEU A 211 -32.39 -12.76 -5.54
C LEU A 211 -32.98 -12.53 -4.14
N VAL A 212 -32.67 -11.38 -3.51
CA VAL A 212 -33.28 -11.02 -2.21
C VAL A 212 -34.78 -10.81 -2.37
N LYS A 213 -35.22 -10.18 -3.47
CA LYS A 213 -36.65 -10.01 -3.79
C LYS A 213 -37.37 -11.35 -4.04
N LEU A 214 -36.64 -12.37 -4.50
CA LEU A 214 -37.09 -13.75 -4.65
C LEU A 214 -36.95 -14.57 -3.34
N HIS A 215 -36.90 -13.92 -2.19
CA HIS A 215 -36.82 -14.52 -0.84
C HIS A 215 -35.53 -15.32 -0.55
N VAL A 216 -34.47 -15.17 -1.36
CA VAL A 216 -33.16 -15.75 -1.04
C VAL A 216 -32.49 -14.96 0.08
N LYS A 217 -32.00 -15.62 1.13
CA LYS A 217 -31.29 -14.97 2.24
C LYS A 217 -30.16 -14.07 1.72
N SER A 218 -30.07 -12.83 2.19
CA SER A 218 -29.12 -11.80 1.70
C SER A 218 -27.66 -12.29 1.62
N ARG A 219 -27.20 -13.12 2.58
CA ARG A 219 -25.86 -13.73 2.56
C ARG A 219 -25.68 -14.64 1.33
N ARG A 220 -26.68 -15.51 1.04
CA ARG A 220 -26.64 -16.42 -0.13
C ARG A 220 -26.75 -15.65 -1.45
N ALA A 221 -27.63 -14.64 -1.52
CA ALA A 221 -27.77 -13.79 -2.71
C ALA A 221 -26.46 -13.06 -3.07
N LYS A 222 -25.75 -12.53 -2.09
CA LYS A 222 -24.43 -11.90 -2.29
C LYS A 222 -23.37 -12.91 -2.76
N LEU A 223 -23.38 -14.15 -2.24
CA LEU A 223 -22.46 -15.20 -2.68
C LEU A 223 -22.72 -15.60 -4.13
N ILE A 224 -23.99 -15.84 -4.49
CA ILE A 224 -24.41 -16.16 -5.87
C ILE A 224 -24.01 -15.01 -6.83
N GLY A 225 -24.23 -13.75 -6.42
CA GLY A 225 -23.83 -12.59 -7.21
C GLY A 225 -22.32 -12.52 -7.47
N ARG A 226 -21.49 -13.00 -6.53
CA ARG A 226 -20.03 -13.10 -6.72
C ARG A 226 -19.61 -14.23 -7.64
N MET A 227 -20.37 -15.33 -7.68
CA MET A 227 -20.10 -16.46 -8.58
C MET A 227 -20.59 -16.22 -10.01
N ALA A 228 -21.47 -15.25 -10.21
CA ALA A 228 -22.10 -14.97 -11.50
C ALA A 228 -21.12 -14.74 -12.67
N PRO A 229 -19.93 -14.13 -12.49
CA PRO A 229 -18.98 -13.98 -13.58
C PRO A 229 -18.64 -15.29 -14.30
N ILE A 230 -18.56 -16.43 -13.58
CA ILE A 230 -18.25 -17.71 -14.24
C ILE A 230 -19.39 -18.20 -15.11
N LEU A 231 -20.65 -17.99 -14.70
CA LEU A 231 -21.80 -18.37 -15.51
C LEU A 231 -21.80 -17.63 -16.86
N ILE A 232 -21.43 -16.34 -16.83
CA ILE A 232 -21.30 -15.52 -18.04
C ILE A 232 -20.19 -16.08 -18.91
N VAL A 233 -19.03 -16.38 -18.34
CA VAL A 233 -17.90 -16.97 -19.07
C VAL A 233 -18.30 -18.29 -19.71
N VAL A 234 -18.99 -19.19 -18.99
CA VAL A 234 -19.47 -20.47 -19.51
C VAL A 234 -20.49 -20.28 -20.65
N ILE A 235 -21.42 -19.33 -20.51
CA ILE A 235 -22.39 -19.00 -21.56
C ILE A 235 -21.66 -18.51 -22.81
N PHE A 236 -20.72 -17.59 -22.70
CA PHE A 236 -19.97 -17.08 -23.85
C PHE A 236 -19.06 -18.15 -24.48
N ILE A 237 -18.50 -19.09 -23.72
CA ILE A 237 -17.80 -20.26 -24.25
C ILE A 237 -18.75 -21.11 -25.10
N GLY A 238 -19.96 -21.38 -24.57
CA GLY A 238 -20.97 -22.15 -25.30
C GLY A 238 -21.39 -21.46 -26.61
N ILE A 239 -21.69 -20.16 -26.56
CA ILE A 239 -22.03 -19.35 -27.74
C ILE A 239 -20.87 -19.35 -28.74
N SER A 240 -19.65 -19.08 -28.28
CA SER A 240 -18.44 -19.04 -29.12
C SER A 240 -18.16 -20.39 -29.80
N SER A 241 -18.35 -21.49 -29.07
CA SER A 241 -18.17 -22.83 -29.59
C SER A 241 -19.27 -23.20 -30.63
N TYR A 242 -20.54 -22.87 -30.32
CA TYR A 242 -21.67 -23.17 -31.21
C TYR A 242 -21.59 -22.42 -32.54
N PHE A 243 -21.25 -21.12 -32.50
CA PHE A 243 -21.12 -20.30 -33.71
C PHE A 243 -19.74 -20.37 -34.37
N SER A 244 -18.78 -21.09 -33.79
CA SER A 244 -17.38 -21.17 -34.27
C SER A 244 -16.76 -19.80 -34.48
N PHE A 245 -16.74 -18.95 -33.43
CA PHE A 245 -16.32 -17.54 -33.52
C PHE A 245 -14.91 -17.35 -34.07
N ALA A 246 -13.98 -18.23 -33.76
CA ALA A 246 -12.61 -18.17 -34.27
C ALA A 246 -12.55 -18.40 -35.79
N ASP A 247 -13.24 -19.45 -36.27
CA ASP A 247 -13.10 -19.90 -37.67
C ASP A 247 -13.96 -19.07 -38.62
N LYS A 248 -15.20 -18.68 -38.22
CA LYS A 248 -16.15 -17.99 -39.09
C LYS A 248 -16.08 -16.46 -39.02
N PHE A 249 -15.66 -15.91 -37.89
CA PHE A 249 -15.72 -14.46 -37.64
C PHE A 249 -14.36 -13.86 -37.24
N ASP A 250 -13.27 -14.62 -37.27
CA ASP A 250 -11.92 -14.19 -36.92
C ASP A 250 -11.85 -13.52 -35.52
N VAL A 251 -12.68 -14.00 -34.60
CA VAL A 251 -12.66 -13.51 -33.21
C VAL A 251 -11.52 -14.21 -32.47
N ARG A 252 -10.63 -13.45 -31.88
CA ARG A 252 -9.55 -14.01 -31.07
C ARG A 252 -10.08 -14.72 -29.84
N VAL A 253 -9.75 -15.98 -29.71
CA VAL A 253 -10.08 -16.85 -28.57
C VAL A 253 -8.82 -17.31 -27.86
N VAL A 254 -8.96 -17.82 -26.66
CA VAL A 254 -7.84 -18.31 -25.83
C VAL A 254 -7.02 -19.41 -26.55
N GLY A 255 -7.68 -20.21 -27.37
CA GLY A 255 -7.02 -21.27 -28.13
C GLY A 255 -6.70 -22.51 -27.30
N ARG A 256 -5.86 -23.38 -27.84
CA ARG A 256 -5.44 -24.60 -27.13
C ARG A 256 -4.53 -24.26 -25.97
N ILE A 257 -4.96 -24.56 -24.76
CA ILE A 257 -4.14 -24.49 -23.54
C ILE A 257 -3.54 -25.88 -23.33
N PRO A 258 -2.21 -26.01 -23.20
CA PRO A 258 -1.60 -27.29 -22.84
C PRO A 258 -2.19 -27.79 -21.52
N ALA A 259 -2.70 -29.01 -21.53
CA ALA A 259 -3.19 -29.65 -20.32
C ALA A 259 -2.00 -30.18 -19.52
N GLY A 260 -2.04 -30.00 -18.19
CA GLY A 260 -1.02 -30.49 -17.30
C GLY A 260 -0.57 -29.46 -16.26
N LEU A 261 0.28 -29.91 -15.37
CA LEU A 261 0.89 -29.07 -14.34
C LEU A 261 2.01 -28.20 -14.94
N PRO A 262 2.31 -27.06 -14.33
CA PRO A 262 3.42 -26.22 -14.79
C PRO A 262 4.74 -26.98 -14.76
N PRO A 263 5.64 -26.74 -15.74
CA PRO A 263 6.98 -27.27 -15.70
C PRO A 263 7.76 -26.63 -14.53
N PHE A 264 8.69 -27.38 -13.95
CA PHE A 264 9.67 -26.84 -13.03
C PHE A 264 10.95 -26.56 -13.82
N ASP A 265 11.19 -25.30 -14.11
CA ASP A 265 12.37 -24.87 -14.86
C ASP A 265 12.94 -23.59 -14.25
N PHE A 266 14.25 -23.51 -14.09
CA PHE A 266 14.88 -22.31 -13.55
C PHE A 266 15.14 -21.33 -14.69
N PRO A 267 14.61 -20.09 -14.66
CA PRO A 267 14.77 -19.13 -15.74
C PRO A 267 16.22 -18.65 -15.83
N MET A 268 16.95 -19.15 -16.82
CA MET A 268 18.31 -18.71 -17.11
C MET A 268 18.29 -17.55 -18.10
N LEU A 269 18.79 -16.39 -17.67
CA LEU A 269 18.98 -15.20 -18.49
C LEU A 269 20.45 -14.77 -18.48
N SER A 270 20.85 -14.04 -19.51
CA SER A 270 22.14 -13.40 -19.54
C SER A 270 22.28 -12.33 -18.47
N MET A 271 23.50 -12.05 -18.00
CA MET A 271 23.75 -11.01 -17.00
C MET A 271 23.29 -9.60 -17.42
N PRO A 272 23.42 -9.16 -18.69
CA PRO A 272 22.86 -7.89 -19.14
C PRO A 272 21.33 -7.82 -19.00
N ASP A 273 20.63 -8.90 -19.36
CA ASP A 273 19.16 -8.96 -19.26
C ASP A 273 18.70 -8.90 -17.81
N LEU A 274 19.37 -9.61 -16.90
CA LEU A 274 19.11 -9.56 -15.46
C LEU A 274 19.31 -8.15 -14.88
N LYS A 275 20.36 -7.43 -15.30
CA LYS A 275 20.58 -6.04 -14.87
C LYS A 275 19.44 -5.12 -15.30
N GLY A 276 18.90 -5.31 -16.51
CA GLY A 276 17.74 -4.56 -17.01
C GLY A 276 16.47 -4.78 -16.19
N LEU A 277 16.32 -5.97 -15.60
CA LEU A 277 15.16 -6.33 -14.78
C LEU A 277 15.28 -5.92 -13.29
N LEU A 278 16.45 -5.48 -12.82
CA LEU A 278 16.68 -5.21 -11.40
C LEU A 278 15.79 -4.09 -10.86
N VAL A 279 15.76 -2.94 -11.53
CA VAL A 279 14.91 -1.80 -11.11
C VAL A 279 13.43 -2.17 -11.17
N PRO A 280 12.90 -2.77 -12.26
CA PRO A 280 11.56 -3.34 -12.28
C PRO A 280 11.25 -4.28 -11.11
N ALA A 281 12.17 -5.22 -10.80
CA ALA A 281 11.98 -6.17 -9.72
C ALA A 281 11.86 -5.49 -8.35
N ILE A 282 12.67 -4.47 -8.08
CA ILE A 282 12.59 -3.67 -6.84
C ILE A 282 11.22 -2.98 -6.74
N VAL A 283 10.79 -2.31 -7.81
CA VAL A 283 9.51 -1.58 -7.79
C VAL A 283 8.33 -2.54 -7.62
N ILE A 284 8.33 -3.67 -8.35
CA ILE A 284 7.29 -4.71 -8.21
C ILE A 284 7.30 -5.28 -6.79
N SER A 285 8.47 -5.51 -6.19
CA SER A 285 8.58 -6.00 -4.80
C SER A 285 7.93 -5.05 -3.82
N ILE A 286 8.18 -3.75 -3.94
CA ILE A 286 7.58 -2.73 -3.08
C ILE A 286 6.05 -2.71 -3.25
N VAL A 287 5.56 -2.66 -4.48
CA VAL A 287 4.12 -2.63 -4.77
C VAL A 287 3.43 -3.91 -4.29
N ALA A 288 4.01 -5.07 -4.61
CA ALA A 288 3.47 -6.36 -4.20
C ALA A 288 3.40 -6.50 -2.67
N PHE A 289 4.43 -6.05 -1.95
CA PHE A 289 4.46 -6.07 -0.51
C PHE A 289 3.43 -5.13 0.11
N VAL A 290 3.38 -3.87 -0.34
CA VAL A 290 2.48 -2.86 0.20
C VAL A 290 1.02 -3.23 -0.02
N ASP A 291 0.66 -3.63 -1.24
CA ASP A 291 -0.72 -4.02 -1.60
C ASP A 291 -1.17 -5.28 -0.83
N SER A 292 -0.32 -6.32 -0.78
CA SER A 292 -0.60 -7.56 -0.07
C SER A 292 -0.72 -7.34 1.44
N THR A 293 0.21 -6.59 2.03
CA THR A 293 0.24 -6.34 3.48
C THR A 293 -0.92 -5.44 3.90
N SER A 294 -1.27 -4.42 3.11
CA SER A 294 -2.45 -3.58 3.34
C SER A 294 -3.73 -4.41 3.33
N THR A 295 -3.88 -5.31 2.34
CA THR A 295 -5.00 -6.25 2.25
C THR A 295 -5.05 -7.18 3.48
N ALA A 296 -3.91 -7.75 3.86
CA ALA A 296 -3.81 -8.64 5.01
C ALA A 296 -4.16 -7.92 6.32
N GLN A 297 -3.69 -6.67 6.51
CA GLN A 297 -4.01 -5.84 7.68
C GLN A 297 -5.49 -5.50 7.75
N GLU A 298 -6.11 -5.11 6.63
CA GLU A 298 -7.54 -4.78 6.60
C GLU A 298 -8.41 -5.98 7.00
N LEU A 299 -8.11 -7.17 6.47
CA LEU A 299 -8.84 -8.39 6.82
C LEU A 299 -8.55 -8.86 8.26
N ALA A 300 -7.31 -8.71 8.73
CA ALA A 300 -6.95 -8.99 10.11
C ALA A 300 -7.70 -8.06 11.09
N ALA A 301 -7.80 -6.77 10.78
CA ALA A 301 -8.55 -5.82 11.58
C ALA A 301 -10.03 -6.21 11.70
N ARG A 302 -10.66 -6.65 10.60
CA ARG A 302 -12.06 -7.14 10.60
C ARG A 302 -12.26 -8.40 11.43
N SER A 303 -11.22 -9.25 11.57
CA SER A 303 -11.23 -10.48 12.37
C SER A 303 -10.60 -10.32 13.75
N ARG A 304 -10.26 -9.10 14.18
CA ARG A 304 -9.51 -8.80 15.42
C ARG A 304 -8.19 -9.57 15.53
N GLY A 305 -7.59 -9.90 14.38
CA GLY A 305 -6.30 -10.55 14.26
C GLY A 305 -5.15 -9.57 14.11
N ARG A 306 -3.94 -10.11 14.07
CA ARG A 306 -2.72 -9.35 13.76
C ARG A 306 -1.94 -10.10 12.69
N ILE A 307 -1.24 -9.36 11.85
CA ILE A 307 -0.29 -9.90 10.88
C ILE A 307 1.14 -9.50 11.27
N ASP A 308 2.09 -10.27 10.79
CA ASP A 308 3.52 -9.99 10.92
C ASP A 308 4.07 -9.61 9.53
N SER A 309 4.38 -8.33 9.34
CA SER A 309 4.85 -7.80 8.04
C SER A 309 6.15 -8.47 7.56
N ASN A 310 7.01 -8.94 8.46
CA ASN A 310 8.22 -9.66 8.07
C ASN A 310 7.90 -11.07 7.55
N LYS A 311 6.91 -11.75 8.15
CA LYS A 311 6.43 -13.04 7.64
C LYS A 311 5.67 -12.88 6.32
N GLU A 312 4.97 -11.75 6.11
CA GLU A 312 4.37 -11.45 4.80
C GLU A 312 5.44 -11.31 3.72
N LEU A 313 6.57 -10.63 4.02
CA LEU A 313 7.71 -10.56 3.11
C LEU A 313 8.25 -11.96 2.76
N LEU A 314 8.41 -12.85 3.77
CA LEU A 314 8.88 -14.21 3.54
C LEU A 314 7.87 -15.04 2.72
N GLY A 315 6.58 -14.95 3.04
CA GLY A 315 5.52 -15.66 2.32
C GLY A 315 5.39 -15.22 0.86
N LEU A 316 5.38 -13.90 0.62
CA LEU A 316 5.34 -13.34 -0.73
C LEU A 316 6.63 -13.62 -1.50
N GLY A 317 7.78 -13.56 -0.83
CA GLY A 317 9.08 -13.87 -1.41
C GLY A 317 9.15 -15.33 -1.88
N ALA A 318 8.80 -16.27 -1.02
CA ALA A 318 8.73 -17.69 -1.37
C ALA A 318 7.74 -17.96 -2.52
N SER A 319 6.56 -17.33 -2.46
CA SER A 319 5.55 -17.47 -3.52
C SER A 319 6.05 -16.96 -4.87
N ASN A 320 6.76 -15.83 -4.91
CA ASN A 320 7.28 -15.27 -6.14
C ASN A 320 8.45 -16.10 -6.71
N ILE A 321 9.33 -16.64 -5.88
CA ILE A 321 10.36 -17.59 -6.34
C ILE A 321 9.71 -18.82 -6.97
N VAL A 322 8.73 -19.41 -6.27
CA VAL A 322 8.01 -20.58 -6.78
C VAL A 322 7.26 -20.24 -8.08
N ALA A 323 6.63 -19.05 -8.17
CA ALA A 323 6.00 -18.59 -9.40
C ALA A 323 6.99 -18.56 -10.58
N GLY A 324 8.20 -18.02 -10.38
CA GLY A 324 9.21 -17.96 -11.43
C GLY A 324 9.75 -19.34 -11.83
N ILE A 325 10.04 -20.22 -10.86
CA ILE A 325 10.54 -21.59 -11.13
C ILE A 325 9.48 -22.45 -11.84
N THR A 326 8.18 -22.14 -11.66
CA THR A 326 7.08 -22.82 -12.35
C THR A 326 6.66 -22.11 -13.65
N GLY A 327 7.57 -21.38 -14.28
CA GLY A 327 7.36 -20.73 -15.58
C GLY A 327 6.32 -19.61 -15.56
N GLY A 328 6.17 -18.95 -14.41
CA GLY A 328 5.19 -17.91 -14.20
C GLY A 328 5.76 -16.49 -14.27
N TYR A 329 5.10 -15.56 -13.58
CA TYR A 329 5.47 -14.15 -13.48
C TYR A 329 5.17 -13.62 -12.07
N PRO A 330 5.63 -12.40 -11.70
CA PRO A 330 5.41 -11.85 -10.36
C PRO A 330 3.94 -11.81 -9.95
N ILE A 331 3.70 -12.12 -8.68
CA ILE A 331 2.35 -12.19 -8.09
C ILE A 331 2.30 -11.43 -6.76
N ASN A 332 1.08 -11.14 -6.31
CA ASN A 332 0.83 -10.56 -4.99
C ASN A 332 -0.49 -11.03 -4.38
N GLY A 333 -0.82 -10.50 -3.21
CA GLY A 333 -2.10 -10.74 -2.55
C GLY A 333 -3.23 -10.00 -3.24
N SER A 334 -4.37 -10.65 -3.45
CA SER A 334 -5.54 -10.05 -4.07
C SER A 334 -6.59 -9.66 -3.04
N MET A 335 -6.88 -8.36 -2.90
CA MET A 335 -7.94 -7.87 -2.02
C MET A 335 -9.31 -8.47 -2.37
N SER A 336 -9.68 -8.54 -3.66
CA SER A 336 -10.98 -9.03 -4.08
C SER A 336 -11.19 -10.51 -3.73
N ARG A 337 -10.22 -11.37 -4.03
CA ARG A 337 -10.28 -12.80 -3.73
C ARG A 337 -10.24 -13.07 -2.22
N SER A 338 -9.37 -12.36 -1.51
CA SER A 338 -9.23 -12.49 -0.05
C SER A 338 -10.50 -12.04 0.68
N ALA A 339 -11.13 -10.93 0.24
CA ALA A 339 -12.41 -10.47 0.79
C ALA A 339 -13.56 -11.44 0.46
N VAL A 340 -13.52 -12.12 -0.70
CA VAL A 340 -14.49 -13.18 -1.04
C VAL A 340 -14.28 -14.40 -0.14
N SER A 341 -13.06 -14.88 0.01
CA SER A 341 -12.71 -15.96 0.94
C SER A 341 -13.21 -15.69 2.36
N PHE A 342 -12.87 -14.52 2.91
CA PHE A 342 -13.32 -14.09 4.22
C PHE A 342 -14.85 -14.06 4.37
N SER A 343 -15.56 -13.49 3.37
CA SER A 343 -17.04 -13.37 3.43
C SER A 343 -17.77 -14.67 3.12
N ALA A 344 -17.11 -15.63 2.45
CA ALA A 344 -17.63 -16.98 2.24
C ALA A 344 -17.52 -17.84 3.52
N GLY A 345 -16.77 -17.40 4.52
CA GLY A 345 -16.60 -18.09 5.79
C GLY A 345 -15.25 -18.80 5.92
N GLY A 346 -14.31 -18.59 4.98
CA GLY A 346 -12.96 -19.15 5.10
C GLY A 346 -12.27 -18.67 6.37
N GLN A 347 -11.68 -19.57 7.12
CA GLN A 347 -11.12 -19.30 8.44
C GLN A 347 -9.60 -19.48 8.51
N THR A 348 -9.05 -20.29 7.59
CA THR A 348 -7.64 -20.68 7.68
C THR A 348 -6.93 -20.62 6.32
N GLN A 349 -5.60 -20.81 6.34
CA GLN A 349 -4.79 -20.92 5.13
C GLN A 349 -5.09 -22.18 4.29
N VAL A 350 -5.85 -23.15 4.83
CA VAL A 350 -6.31 -24.32 4.08
C VAL A 350 -7.13 -23.92 2.86
N VAL A 351 -7.84 -22.78 2.90
CA VAL A 351 -8.50 -22.23 1.72
C VAL A 351 -7.52 -22.10 0.55
N GLY A 352 -6.32 -21.52 0.78
CA GLY A 352 -5.29 -21.38 -0.25
C GLY A 352 -4.77 -22.73 -0.77
N LEU A 353 -4.59 -23.70 0.12
CA LEU A 353 -4.18 -25.05 -0.26
C LEU A 353 -5.24 -25.75 -1.13
N LEU A 354 -6.51 -25.66 -0.75
CA LEU A 354 -7.64 -26.21 -1.55
C LEU A 354 -7.80 -25.49 -2.89
N VAL A 355 -7.63 -24.17 -2.93
CA VAL A 355 -7.63 -23.41 -4.19
C VAL A 355 -6.50 -23.89 -5.10
N ALA A 356 -5.30 -24.13 -4.58
CA ALA A 356 -4.19 -24.68 -5.37
C ALA A 356 -4.54 -26.06 -5.98
N VAL A 357 -5.16 -26.94 -5.20
CA VAL A 357 -5.63 -28.24 -5.68
C VAL A 357 -6.69 -28.09 -6.79
N PHE A 358 -7.69 -27.22 -6.59
CA PHE A 358 -8.73 -26.99 -7.60
C PHE A 358 -8.18 -26.31 -8.86
N MET A 359 -7.20 -25.43 -8.75
CA MET A 359 -6.50 -24.85 -9.89
C MET A 359 -5.66 -25.90 -10.64
N ALA A 360 -5.01 -26.82 -9.93
CA ALA A 360 -4.31 -27.95 -10.54
C ALA A 360 -5.29 -28.88 -11.30
N LEU A 361 -6.44 -29.20 -10.71
CA LEU A 361 -7.50 -29.96 -11.40
C LEU A 361 -8.02 -29.20 -12.62
N THR A 362 -8.17 -27.89 -12.54
CA THR A 362 -8.53 -27.04 -13.68
C THR A 362 -7.48 -27.10 -14.79
N ALA A 363 -6.18 -27.04 -14.45
CA ALA A 363 -5.08 -27.13 -15.40
C ALA A 363 -5.06 -28.48 -16.16
N VAL A 364 -5.43 -29.56 -15.46
CA VAL A 364 -5.40 -30.92 -16.05
C VAL A 364 -6.68 -31.22 -16.85
N PHE A 365 -7.86 -30.86 -16.31
CA PHE A 365 -9.14 -31.36 -16.84
C PHE A 365 -9.99 -30.28 -17.54
N LEU A 366 -9.93 -29.02 -17.14
CA LEU A 366 -10.82 -27.97 -17.64
C LEU A 366 -10.25 -27.15 -18.80
N THR A 367 -8.95 -27.23 -19.08
CA THR A 367 -8.30 -26.47 -20.16
C THR A 367 -8.92 -26.67 -21.53
N PRO A 368 -9.43 -27.89 -21.94
CA PRO A 368 -10.07 -28.06 -23.23
C PRO A 368 -11.38 -27.25 -23.38
N VAL A 369 -12.10 -27.03 -22.29
CA VAL A 369 -13.35 -26.24 -22.29
C VAL A 369 -13.05 -24.75 -22.51
N LEU A 370 -11.94 -24.26 -21.98
CA LEU A 370 -11.56 -22.84 -22.03
C LEU A 370 -11.06 -22.39 -23.41
N LYS A 371 -10.75 -23.30 -24.32
CA LYS A 371 -10.20 -23.01 -25.67
C LYS A 371 -11.03 -22.02 -26.48
N ALA A 372 -12.37 -22.10 -26.38
CA ALA A 372 -13.29 -21.28 -27.14
C ALA A 372 -13.63 -19.93 -26.46
N LEU A 373 -13.01 -19.60 -25.37
CA LEU A 373 -13.28 -18.36 -24.62
C LEU A 373 -12.75 -17.12 -25.38
N PRO A 374 -13.61 -16.16 -25.80
CA PRO A 374 -13.18 -14.98 -26.52
C PRO A 374 -12.37 -14.02 -25.63
N PHE A 375 -11.31 -13.42 -26.17
CA PHE A 375 -10.52 -12.39 -25.47
C PHE A 375 -11.36 -11.16 -25.08
N ALA A 376 -12.36 -10.82 -25.88
CA ALA A 376 -13.29 -9.74 -25.60
C ALA A 376 -14.07 -9.96 -24.29
N VAL A 377 -14.41 -11.22 -23.93
CA VAL A 377 -15.09 -11.55 -22.66
C VAL A 377 -14.14 -11.42 -21.48
N LEU A 378 -12.89 -11.85 -21.64
CA LEU A 378 -11.86 -11.65 -20.60
C LEU A 378 -11.56 -10.17 -20.38
N ALA A 379 -11.47 -9.39 -21.45
CA ALA A 379 -11.31 -7.94 -21.38
C ALA A 379 -12.49 -7.26 -20.67
N ALA A 380 -13.72 -7.68 -20.97
CA ALA A 380 -14.92 -7.20 -20.29
C ALA A 380 -14.87 -7.47 -18.77
N LEU A 381 -14.44 -8.67 -18.39
CA LEU A 381 -14.27 -9.05 -16.98
C LEU A 381 -13.24 -8.14 -16.29
N ILE A 382 -12.09 -7.87 -16.92
CA ILE A 382 -11.04 -6.98 -16.40
C ILE A 382 -11.57 -5.57 -16.25
N ILE A 383 -12.23 -5.03 -17.29
CA ILE A 383 -12.79 -3.66 -17.27
C ILE A 383 -13.75 -3.49 -16.09
N VAL A 384 -14.73 -4.41 -15.93
CA VAL A 384 -15.72 -4.33 -14.84
C VAL A 384 -15.08 -4.51 -13.46
N ALA A 385 -14.02 -5.31 -13.35
CA ALA A 385 -13.26 -5.42 -12.12
C ALA A 385 -12.52 -4.12 -11.80
N CYS A 386 -11.81 -3.53 -12.77
CA CYS A 386 -11.02 -2.31 -12.61
C CYS A 386 -11.87 -1.07 -12.29
N PHE A 387 -13.11 -0.97 -12.78
CA PHE A 387 -14.01 0.10 -12.37
C PHE A 387 -14.23 0.17 -10.86
N SER A 388 -14.15 -0.96 -10.15
CA SER A 388 -14.28 -0.98 -8.69
C SER A 388 -13.04 -0.54 -7.93
N LEU A 389 -11.91 -0.37 -8.61
CA LEU A 389 -10.65 0.10 -8.04
C LEU A 389 -10.48 1.62 -8.16
N ILE A 390 -11.29 2.27 -8.98
CA ILE A 390 -11.25 3.73 -9.19
C ILE A 390 -11.90 4.42 -8.00
N ASP A 391 -11.11 5.22 -7.26
CA ASP A 391 -11.59 6.00 -6.10
C ASP A 391 -11.15 7.47 -6.17
N PHE A 392 -11.80 8.24 -7.03
CA PHE A 392 -11.60 9.69 -7.09
C PHE A 392 -12.05 10.43 -5.82
N LYS A 393 -12.98 9.83 -5.04
CA LYS A 393 -13.44 10.44 -3.79
C LYS A 393 -12.33 10.44 -2.73
N SER A 394 -11.51 9.39 -2.71
CA SER A 394 -10.34 9.34 -1.83
C SER A 394 -9.34 10.43 -2.17
N LEU A 395 -9.03 10.62 -3.48
CA LEU A 395 -8.14 11.69 -3.96
C LEU A 395 -8.65 13.08 -3.54
N GLY A 396 -9.96 13.36 -3.73
CA GLY A 396 -10.57 14.63 -3.34
C GLY A 396 -10.53 14.88 -1.84
N ARG A 397 -10.82 13.86 -1.01
CA ARG A 397 -10.74 13.96 0.47
C ARG A 397 -9.31 14.22 0.93
N THR A 398 -8.32 13.55 0.33
CA THR A 398 -6.90 13.77 0.64
C THR A 398 -6.50 15.21 0.37
N TRP A 399 -6.91 15.78 -0.77
CA TRP A 399 -6.62 17.16 -1.14
C TRP A 399 -7.18 18.18 -0.14
N ILE A 400 -8.41 17.95 0.34
CA ILE A 400 -9.06 18.83 1.33
C ILE A 400 -8.36 18.74 2.70
N TYR A 401 -7.96 17.53 3.11
CA TYR A 401 -7.35 17.31 4.42
C TYR A 401 -5.89 17.80 4.50
N SER A 402 -5.08 17.49 3.50
CA SER A 402 -3.65 17.83 3.45
C SER A 402 -3.25 18.14 2.01
N ARG A 403 -2.83 19.37 1.76
CA ARG A 403 -2.38 19.78 0.42
C ARG A 403 -1.13 19.02 -0.02
N ALA A 404 -0.19 18.77 0.89
CA ALA A 404 1.03 18.00 0.59
C ALA A 404 0.71 16.58 0.13
N ASP A 405 -0.17 15.88 0.88
CA ASP A 405 -0.63 14.55 0.50
C ASP A 405 -1.45 14.57 -0.79
N GLY A 406 -2.27 15.62 -0.99
CA GLY A 406 -3.04 15.85 -2.22
C GLY A 406 -2.15 16.03 -3.44
N ILE A 407 -1.10 16.84 -3.34
CA ILE A 407 -0.09 17.04 -4.40
C ILE A 407 0.61 15.72 -4.71
N THR A 408 1.03 14.98 -3.68
CA THR A 408 1.67 13.67 -3.84
C THR A 408 0.76 12.67 -4.54
N ALA A 409 -0.52 12.60 -4.14
CA ALA A 409 -1.50 11.72 -4.75
C ALA A 409 -1.78 12.10 -6.21
N LEU A 410 -1.98 13.40 -6.50
CA LEU A 410 -2.20 13.88 -7.86
C LEU A 410 -0.99 13.63 -8.76
N ALA A 411 0.21 13.94 -8.27
CA ALA A 411 1.45 13.67 -9.01
C ALA A 411 1.64 12.19 -9.32
N THR A 412 1.37 11.31 -8.32
CA THR A 412 1.41 9.85 -8.50
C THR A 412 0.41 9.41 -9.58
N PHE A 413 -0.85 9.87 -9.49
CA PHE A 413 -1.90 9.54 -10.44
C PHE A 413 -1.53 9.95 -11.86
N LEU A 414 -1.09 11.20 -12.05
CA LEU A 414 -0.67 11.70 -13.35
C LEU A 414 0.57 10.98 -13.88
N ALA A 415 1.57 10.73 -13.03
CA ALA A 415 2.77 10.01 -13.43
C ALA A 415 2.45 8.57 -13.86
N VAL A 416 1.50 7.88 -13.22
CA VAL A 416 1.03 6.55 -13.67
C VAL A 416 0.43 6.61 -15.07
N LEU A 417 -0.36 7.63 -15.39
CA LEU A 417 -1.01 7.76 -16.70
C LEU A 417 -0.02 8.17 -17.81
N LEU A 418 0.97 9.02 -17.47
CA LEU A 418 1.93 9.61 -18.43
C LEU A 418 3.17 8.75 -18.64
N LEU A 419 3.69 8.14 -17.55
CA LEU A 419 4.97 7.40 -17.55
C LEU A 419 4.77 5.89 -17.37
N GLY A 420 3.53 5.47 -17.06
CA GLY A 420 3.20 4.09 -16.72
C GLY A 420 3.29 3.81 -15.22
N VAL A 421 2.72 2.65 -14.80
CA VAL A 421 2.55 2.31 -13.38
C VAL A 421 3.87 2.26 -12.63
N GLN A 422 4.90 1.68 -13.22
CA GLN A 422 6.20 1.47 -12.59
C GLN A 422 6.84 2.81 -12.16
N TRP A 423 6.99 3.74 -13.10
CA TRP A 423 7.58 5.06 -12.85
C TRP A 423 6.67 5.95 -12.03
N GLY A 424 5.34 5.81 -12.18
CA GLY A 424 4.36 6.55 -11.42
C GLY A 424 4.42 6.25 -9.93
N VAL A 425 4.52 4.97 -9.55
CA VAL A 425 4.66 4.56 -8.15
C VAL A 425 5.97 5.07 -7.56
N LEU A 426 7.08 4.89 -8.29
CA LEU A 426 8.40 5.36 -7.83
C LEU A 426 8.40 6.88 -7.60
N ALA A 427 7.90 7.65 -8.55
CA ALA A 427 7.78 9.11 -8.42
C ALA A 427 6.92 9.51 -7.21
N GLY A 428 5.79 8.82 -6.99
CA GLY A 428 4.92 9.06 -5.86
C GLY A 428 5.59 8.80 -4.51
N VAL A 429 6.31 7.69 -4.37
CA VAL A 429 7.04 7.35 -3.14
C VAL A 429 8.16 8.36 -2.87
N VAL A 430 8.95 8.69 -3.89
CA VAL A 430 10.05 9.67 -3.77
C VAL A 430 9.49 11.04 -3.38
N LEU A 431 8.42 11.49 -4.01
CA LEU A 431 7.79 12.78 -3.69
C LEU A 431 7.20 12.79 -2.27
N ALA A 432 6.53 11.69 -1.85
CA ALA A 432 5.99 11.58 -0.49
C ALA A 432 7.10 11.69 0.55
N MET A 433 8.21 10.99 0.33
CA MET A 433 9.38 11.05 1.22
C MET A 433 10.02 12.45 1.23
N ALA A 434 10.17 13.08 0.06
CA ALA A 434 10.74 14.42 -0.04
C ALA A 434 9.90 15.46 0.72
N LEU A 435 8.57 15.42 0.56
CA LEU A 435 7.67 16.33 1.29
C LEU A 435 7.64 16.03 2.80
N HIS A 436 7.72 14.76 3.20
CA HIS A 436 7.81 14.40 4.61
C HIS A 436 9.11 14.89 5.24
N ILE A 437 10.25 14.70 4.56
CA ILE A 437 11.55 15.22 4.99
C ILE A 437 11.49 16.74 5.09
N ASN A 438 10.96 17.42 4.06
CA ASN A 438 10.84 18.87 4.08
C ASN A 438 9.99 19.40 5.27
N ALA A 439 8.92 18.71 5.62
CA ALA A 439 8.10 19.06 6.77
C ALA A 439 8.84 18.90 8.11
N THR A 440 9.77 17.95 8.20
CA THR A 440 10.59 17.74 9.41
C THR A 440 11.82 18.65 9.48
N LEU A 441 12.26 19.21 8.33
CA LEU A 441 13.35 20.19 8.27
C LEU A 441 12.94 21.56 8.82
N GLN A 442 11.69 21.93 8.66
CA GLN A 442 11.12 23.21 9.09
C GLN A 442 9.94 22.97 10.04
N PRO A 443 10.20 22.46 11.25
CA PRO A 443 9.13 22.20 12.19
C PRO A 443 8.45 23.50 12.64
N HIS A 444 7.20 23.38 13.05
CA HIS A 444 6.47 24.50 13.63
C HIS A 444 7.11 24.91 14.94
N MET A 445 7.58 26.16 15.01
CA MET A 445 8.21 26.75 16.19
C MET A 445 7.56 28.13 16.45
N PRO A 446 6.36 28.16 17.07
CA PRO A 446 5.68 29.42 17.35
C PRO A 446 6.18 30.08 18.63
N LEU A 447 6.12 31.41 18.67
CA LEU A 447 6.08 32.11 19.94
C LEU A 447 4.77 31.80 20.65
N VAL A 448 4.82 31.48 21.92
CA VAL A 448 3.63 31.17 22.72
C VAL A 448 3.44 32.21 23.82
N GLY A 449 2.16 32.46 24.15
CA GLY A 449 1.74 33.28 25.27
C GLY A 449 0.74 32.53 26.15
N ARG A 450 0.47 33.05 27.32
CA ARG A 450 -0.48 32.52 28.28
C ARG A 450 -1.92 32.75 27.79
N PHE A 451 -2.74 31.71 27.80
CA PHE A 451 -4.17 31.89 27.57
C PHE A 451 -4.82 32.50 28.82
N PRO A 452 -5.52 33.63 28.71
CA PRO A 452 -6.04 34.39 29.87
C PRO A 452 -6.79 33.52 30.87
N GLY A 453 -6.50 33.69 32.15
CA GLY A 453 -7.14 32.97 33.25
C GLY A 453 -6.77 31.48 33.37
N THR A 454 -5.73 31.01 32.67
CA THR A 454 -5.31 29.59 32.70
C THR A 454 -3.77 29.48 32.82
N GLU A 455 -3.28 28.28 33.14
CA GLU A 455 -1.86 27.91 33.11
C GLU A 455 -1.41 27.38 31.71
N HIS A 456 -2.25 27.54 30.69
CA HIS A 456 -1.98 26.98 29.36
C HIS A 456 -1.35 28.03 28.45
N TYR A 457 -0.34 27.57 27.67
CA TYR A 457 0.36 28.38 26.68
C TYR A 457 -0.01 27.98 25.28
N ARG A 458 -0.36 28.94 24.42
CA ARG A 458 -0.83 28.75 23.06
C ARG A 458 -0.04 29.63 22.08
N ASP A 459 -0.09 29.25 20.82
CA ASP A 459 0.52 29.97 19.69
C ASP A 459 -0.06 31.39 19.60
N ALA A 460 0.80 32.41 19.79
CA ALA A 460 0.43 33.81 19.74
C ALA A 460 -0.07 34.28 18.37
N GLY A 461 0.30 33.59 17.29
CA GLY A 461 -0.17 33.89 15.95
C GLY A 461 -1.59 33.36 15.64
N ARG A 462 -2.12 32.47 16.51
CA ARG A 462 -3.43 31.81 16.29
C ARG A 462 -4.46 32.11 17.36
N PHE A 463 -4.02 32.46 18.54
CA PHE A 463 -4.89 32.69 19.70
C PHE A 463 -4.63 34.07 20.28
N ASN A 464 -5.64 34.68 20.87
CA ASN A 464 -5.46 35.87 21.67
C ASN A 464 -4.87 35.45 23.03
N VAL A 465 -3.58 35.70 23.24
CA VAL A 465 -2.81 35.28 24.41
C VAL A 465 -2.04 36.45 24.98
N GLU A 466 -1.77 36.38 26.27
CA GLU A 466 -0.91 37.33 26.96
C GLU A 466 0.55 37.02 26.65
N THR A 467 1.25 37.95 26.03
CA THR A 467 2.70 37.87 25.73
C THR A 467 3.48 38.84 26.60
N ASN A 468 4.74 38.53 26.84
CA ASN A 468 5.64 39.41 27.61
C ASN A 468 6.73 39.97 26.65
N GLU A 469 7.10 41.23 26.82
CA GLU A 469 8.15 41.86 25.98
C GLU A 469 9.56 41.43 26.42
N ILE A 470 9.75 41.18 27.71
CA ILE A 470 11.04 40.88 28.33
C ILE A 470 11.36 39.38 28.26
N VAL A 471 10.34 38.52 28.43
CA VAL A 471 10.45 37.06 28.42
C VAL A 471 9.72 36.50 27.21
N LYS A 472 10.45 35.94 26.25
CA LYS A 472 9.87 35.29 25.09
C LYS A 472 9.97 33.78 25.21
N THR A 473 8.91 33.08 24.84
CA THR A 473 8.88 31.61 24.81
C THR A 473 8.71 31.11 23.40
N LEU A 474 9.68 30.32 22.93
CA LEU A 474 9.62 29.61 21.64
C LEU A 474 9.31 28.14 21.90
N ARG A 475 8.15 27.67 21.44
CA ARG A 475 7.77 26.26 21.57
C ARG A 475 8.33 25.46 20.40
N ILE A 476 8.96 24.34 20.68
CA ILE A 476 9.52 23.42 19.68
C ILE A 476 8.57 22.23 19.54
N ASP A 477 7.88 22.13 18.39
CA ASP A 477 6.85 21.10 18.15
C ASP A 477 7.43 19.80 17.53
N GLU A 478 8.76 19.60 17.53
CA GLU A 478 9.44 18.42 16.96
C GLU A 478 10.73 18.10 17.75
N SER A 479 11.23 16.87 17.61
CA SER A 479 12.57 16.50 18.10
C SER A 479 13.67 17.26 17.35
N LEU A 480 14.78 17.55 18.04
CA LEU A 480 15.91 18.29 17.47
C LEU A 480 17.01 17.33 16.98
N TYR A 481 17.42 17.50 15.74
CA TYR A 481 18.46 16.69 15.09
C TYR A 481 19.14 17.48 13.96
N TYR A 482 20.21 16.92 13.41
CA TYR A 482 21.08 17.59 12.43
C TYR A 482 20.34 18.34 11.32
N ALA A 483 19.18 17.83 10.91
CA ALA A 483 18.46 18.38 9.77
C ALA A 483 17.63 19.63 10.08
N ASN A 484 17.19 19.83 11.34
CA ASN A 484 16.41 21.00 11.76
C ASN A 484 17.13 21.90 12.78
N ALA A 485 18.33 21.52 13.23
CA ALA A 485 19.09 22.27 14.21
C ALA A 485 19.39 23.70 13.74
N ARG A 486 19.78 23.87 12.46
CA ARG A 486 20.04 25.19 11.88
C ARG A 486 18.77 26.05 11.79
N TYR A 487 17.63 25.44 11.51
CA TYR A 487 16.36 26.16 11.50
C TYR A 487 16.00 26.72 12.86
N LEU A 488 16.33 26.01 13.96
CA LEU A 488 16.21 26.53 15.32
C LEU A 488 17.12 27.74 15.55
N GLU A 489 18.38 27.68 15.10
CA GLU A 489 19.30 28.82 15.20
C GLU A 489 18.75 30.07 14.49
N ASP A 490 18.27 29.89 13.26
CA ASP A 490 17.70 30.98 12.45
C ASP A 490 16.43 31.56 13.11
N LYS A 491 15.58 30.70 13.69
CA LYS A 491 14.37 31.13 14.42
C LYS A 491 14.70 31.90 15.68
N VAL A 492 15.67 31.43 16.47
CA VAL A 492 16.12 32.15 17.65
C VAL A 492 16.71 33.50 17.27
N ALA A 493 17.55 33.57 16.23
CA ALA A 493 18.11 34.82 15.75
C ALA A 493 17.01 35.82 15.31
N LEU A 494 15.96 35.32 14.66
CA LEU A 494 14.81 36.16 14.27
C LEU A 494 14.07 36.71 15.51
N VAL A 495 13.80 35.86 16.52
CA VAL A 495 13.12 36.28 17.74
C VAL A 495 13.94 37.34 18.49
N VAL A 496 15.26 37.19 18.56
CA VAL A 496 16.15 38.18 19.15
C VAL A 496 16.07 39.52 18.39
N ALA A 497 16.10 39.48 17.08
CA ALA A 497 16.04 40.69 16.24
C ALA A 497 14.69 41.43 16.36
N GLU A 498 13.60 40.70 16.53
CA GLU A 498 12.24 41.25 16.66
C GLU A 498 11.87 41.66 18.08
N SER A 499 12.71 41.33 19.08
CA SER A 499 12.43 41.59 20.50
C SER A 499 13.64 42.26 21.19
N PRO A 500 13.88 43.56 20.93
CA PRO A 500 15.08 44.27 21.45
C PRO A 500 15.12 44.41 22.99
N GLU A 501 13.99 44.33 23.67
CA GLU A 501 13.88 44.43 25.12
C GLU A 501 13.98 43.06 25.85
N MET A 502 14.14 41.97 25.08
CA MET A 502 14.18 40.63 25.62
C MET A 502 15.46 40.37 26.44
N THR A 503 15.30 39.94 27.67
CA THR A 503 16.37 39.48 28.57
C THR A 503 16.38 37.97 28.74
N ASP A 504 15.27 37.30 28.49
CA ASP A 504 15.10 35.88 28.74
C ASP A 504 14.39 35.18 27.56
N LEU A 505 15.01 34.12 27.06
CA LEU A 505 14.42 33.25 26.05
C LEU A 505 14.18 31.87 26.65
N ILE A 506 12.94 31.40 26.61
CA ILE A 506 12.57 30.05 27.05
C ILE A 506 12.35 29.18 25.82
N LEU A 507 13.02 28.04 25.74
CA LEU A 507 12.71 26.99 24.79
C LEU A 507 11.77 25.98 25.45
N MET A 508 10.50 26.01 25.08
CA MET A 508 9.49 25.07 25.56
C MET A 508 9.61 23.75 24.82
N CYS A 509 10.01 22.67 25.51
CA CYS A 509 10.44 21.40 24.95
C CYS A 509 9.41 20.28 25.12
N THR A 510 8.12 20.58 25.20
CA THR A 510 7.04 19.60 25.42
C THR A 510 7.05 18.45 24.38
N ALA A 511 7.34 18.74 23.10
CA ALA A 511 7.38 17.77 22.02
C ALA A 511 8.80 17.27 21.68
N VAL A 512 9.83 17.76 22.36
CA VAL A 512 11.22 17.36 22.12
C VAL A 512 11.51 16.03 22.80
N ASN A 513 11.44 14.94 22.03
CA ASN A 513 11.69 13.58 22.54
C ASN A 513 13.15 13.14 22.39
N ARG A 514 13.91 13.83 21.54
CA ARG A 514 15.30 13.48 21.22
C ARG A 514 16.08 14.73 20.81
N ILE A 515 17.35 14.78 21.26
CA ILE A 515 18.36 15.71 20.76
C ILE A 515 19.56 14.89 20.31
N ASP A 516 20.06 15.10 19.08
CA ASP A 516 21.28 14.46 18.60
C ASP A 516 22.51 15.34 18.81
N ALA A 517 23.70 14.85 18.43
CA ALA A 517 24.95 15.57 18.66
C ALA A 517 25.02 16.92 17.91
N SER A 518 24.48 16.98 16.68
CA SER A 518 24.48 18.23 15.92
C SER A 518 23.55 19.27 16.52
N ALA A 519 22.36 18.85 16.95
CA ALA A 519 21.42 19.74 17.64
C ALA A 519 21.96 20.22 19.01
N LEU A 520 22.71 19.37 19.70
CA LEU A 520 23.42 19.81 20.93
C LEU A 520 24.43 20.92 20.63
N SER A 521 25.23 20.76 19.55
CA SER A 521 26.20 21.81 19.16
C SER A 521 25.49 23.12 18.78
N SER A 522 24.34 23.05 18.11
CA SER A 522 23.52 24.23 17.82
C SER A 522 22.97 24.89 19.11
N LEU A 523 22.53 24.10 20.10
CA LEU A 523 22.09 24.63 21.39
C LEU A 523 23.24 25.32 22.16
N GLU A 524 24.47 24.76 22.10
CA GLU A 524 25.66 25.37 22.66
C GLU A 524 25.97 26.72 21.99
N GLU A 525 25.90 26.79 20.69
CA GLU A 525 26.12 28.03 19.94
C GLU A 525 25.01 29.06 20.19
N ILE A 526 23.75 28.66 20.26
CA ILE A 526 22.63 29.53 20.65
C ILE A 526 22.86 30.10 22.04
N ASN A 527 23.19 29.27 23.03
CA ASN A 527 23.42 29.71 24.38
C ASN A 527 24.59 30.72 24.46
N LYS A 528 25.68 30.48 23.72
CA LYS A 528 26.83 31.37 23.65
C LYS A 528 26.47 32.73 23.04
N ARG A 529 25.72 32.73 21.92
CA ARG A 529 25.27 33.97 21.23
C ARG A 529 24.32 34.78 22.11
N LEU A 530 23.34 34.13 22.73
CA LEU A 530 22.42 34.79 23.66
C LEU A 530 23.14 35.38 24.85
N LYS A 531 24.07 34.64 25.47
CA LYS A 531 24.89 35.13 26.57
C LYS A 531 25.74 36.35 26.19
N SER A 532 26.25 36.40 24.96
CA SER A 532 27.01 37.58 24.47
C SER A 532 26.13 38.79 24.16
N ALA A 533 24.82 38.61 24.11
CA ALA A 533 23.81 39.66 23.97
C ALA A 533 23.08 39.95 25.28
N ASP A 534 23.60 39.49 26.41
CA ASP A 534 23.01 39.61 27.74
C ASP A 534 21.62 39.00 27.89
N ILE A 535 21.30 37.98 27.06
CA ILE A 535 20.06 37.23 27.08
C ILE A 535 20.30 35.85 27.72
N ARG A 536 19.48 35.47 28.69
CA ARG A 536 19.55 34.16 29.33
C ARG A 536 18.72 33.14 28.57
N LEU A 537 19.27 31.94 28.35
CA LEU A 537 18.58 30.82 27.73
C LEU A 537 18.02 29.87 28.79
N HIS A 538 16.73 29.64 28.75
CA HIS A 538 16.03 28.73 29.66
C HIS A 538 15.34 27.59 28.88
N PHE A 539 15.02 26.54 29.62
CA PHE A 539 14.22 25.42 29.09
C PHE A 539 13.02 25.16 30.00
N SER A 540 11.89 24.82 29.41
CA SER A 540 10.69 24.37 30.14
C SER A 540 10.12 23.06 29.53
N ASP A 541 9.36 22.33 30.33
CA ASP A 541 8.66 21.08 29.93
C ASP A 541 9.60 20.03 29.32
N MET A 542 10.84 19.96 29.75
CA MET A 542 11.83 19.05 29.18
C MET A 542 11.61 17.60 29.63
N GLN A 543 11.54 16.66 28.69
CA GLN A 543 11.45 15.24 29.02
C GLN A 543 12.71 14.72 29.73
N SER A 544 12.53 13.83 30.73
CA SER A 544 13.62 13.27 31.55
C SER A 544 14.75 12.67 30.72
N ARG A 545 14.44 11.93 29.64
CA ARG A 545 15.47 11.34 28.76
C ARG A 545 16.33 12.39 28.04
N VAL A 546 15.75 13.53 27.70
CA VAL A 546 16.45 14.63 27.05
C VAL A 546 17.32 15.34 28.08
N LYS A 547 16.77 15.63 29.27
CA LYS A 547 17.50 16.21 30.39
C LYS A 547 18.73 15.38 30.79
N GLU A 548 18.59 14.05 30.92
CA GLU A 548 19.70 13.13 31.21
C GLU A 548 20.81 13.18 30.15
N ARG A 549 20.47 13.31 28.87
CA ARG A 549 21.46 13.43 27.78
C ARG A 549 22.22 14.75 27.83
N LEU A 550 21.51 15.85 28.06
CA LEU A 550 22.13 17.18 28.21
C LEU A 550 23.01 17.25 29.45
N PHE A 551 22.62 16.61 30.56
CA PHE A 551 23.43 16.49 31.76
C PHE A 551 24.75 15.74 31.49
N ARG A 552 24.71 14.61 30.77
CA ARG A 552 25.92 13.84 30.42
C ARG A 552 26.88 14.58 29.49
N SER A 553 26.43 15.62 28.79
CA SER A 553 27.28 16.45 27.92
C SER A 553 27.88 17.67 28.62
N ASN A 554 27.64 17.86 29.92
CA ASN A 554 28.00 19.04 30.69
C ASN A 554 27.43 20.35 30.08
N PHE A 555 26.43 20.25 29.24
CA PHE A 555 25.77 21.42 28.64
C PHE A 555 25.04 22.24 29.72
N LEU A 556 24.38 21.54 30.63
CA LEU A 556 23.60 22.19 31.69
C LEU A 556 24.46 23.04 32.65
N ASP A 557 25.72 22.66 32.88
CA ASP A 557 26.66 23.41 33.71
C ASP A 557 27.10 24.74 33.05
N ARG A 558 26.93 24.83 31.72
CA ARG A 558 27.30 26.00 30.91
C ARG A 558 26.10 26.84 30.47
N LEU A 559 24.89 26.39 30.79
CA LEU A 559 23.65 27.08 30.45
C LEU A 559 23.62 28.47 31.14
N SER A 560 23.24 29.52 30.39
CA SER A 560 23.16 30.88 30.91
C SER A 560 21.95 31.11 31.82
N GLY A 561 20.88 30.35 31.63
CA GLY A 561 19.68 30.35 32.45
C GLY A 561 19.49 29.04 33.22
N GLN A 562 18.27 28.55 33.31
CA GLN A 562 17.91 27.38 34.12
C GLN A 562 16.84 26.51 33.43
N ILE A 563 16.54 25.34 34.01
CA ILE A 563 15.53 24.39 33.50
C ILE A 563 14.37 24.37 34.48
N PHE A 564 13.20 24.75 33.99
CA PHE A 564 11.94 24.74 34.71
C PHE A 564 11.18 23.43 34.47
N LEU A 565 10.44 22.99 35.47
CA LEU A 565 9.63 21.80 35.37
C LEU A 565 8.43 22.00 34.40
N SER A 566 7.85 23.20 34.47
CA SER A 566 6.74 23.60 33.61
C SER A 566 6.95 24.97 32.99
N GLN A 567 6.24 25.28 31.90
CA GLN A 567 6.24 26.62 31.29
C GLN A 567 5.64 27.67 32.24
N HIS A 568 4.66 27.25 33.04
CA HIS A 568 3.99 28.14 33.98
C HIS A 568 4.97 28.59 35.09
N GLU A 569 5.69 27.64 35.70
CA GLU A 569 6.75 27.92 36.69
C GLU A 569 7.80 28.88 36.11
N ALA A 570 8.22 28.69 34.85
CA ALA A 570 9.16 29.57 34.18
C ALA A 570 8.65 31.01 34.07
N MET A 571 7.38 31.19 33.76
CA MET A 571 6.78 32.53 33.63
C MET A 571 6.43 33.17 34.96
N GLU A 572 6.18 32.41 36.02
CA GLU A 572 5.99 32.92 37.36
C GLU A 572 7.31 33.46 37.94
N GLU A 573 8.45 32.78 37.66
CA GLU A 573 9.76 33.20 38.19
C GLU A 573 10.40 34.31 37.35
N LEU A 574 10.24 34.30 36.04
CA LEU A 574 10.93 35.23 35.12
C LEU A 574 10.05 36.39 34.66
N GLY A 575 8.72 36.20 34.66
CA GLY A 575 7.79 37.22 34.22
C GLY A 575 7.55 38.31 35.28
N PRO A 576 7.06 39.51 34.91
CA PRO A 576 6.57 40.48 35.88
C PRO A 576 5.34 39.90 36.59
N GLU A 577 5.13 40.27 37.83
CA GLU A 577 3.92 39.86 38.57
C GLU A 577 2.66 40.16 37.76
N PRO A 578 1.74 39.22 37.60
CA PRO A 578 0.49 39.46 36.87
C PRO A 578 -0.32 40.54 37.59
N ASP A 579 -0.70 41.58 36.90
CA ASP A 579 -1.67 42.54 37.41
C ASP A 579 -3.07 41.93 37.42
N TRP A 580 -3.37 41.24 38.50
CA TRP A 580 -4.65 40.50 38.69
C TRP A 580 -5.89 41.41 38.69
N ASN A 581 -5.71 42.75 38.76
CA ASN A 581 -6.79 43.70 38.77
C ASN A 581 -7.38 44.00 37.37
N GLN A 582 -6.70 43.64 36.28
CA GLN A 582 -7.20 43.83 34.92
C GLN A 582 -7.95 42.61 34.35
N LEU A 583 -7.99 41.49 35.05
CA LEU A 583 -8.54 40.22 34.57
C LEU A 583 -10.05 40.04 34.79
N SER A 584 -10.72 40.97 35.48
CA SER A 584 -12.18 40.83 35.77
C SER A 584 -13.11 41.14 34.62
N ASP A 585 -12.67 41.77 33.51
CA ASP A 585 -13.56 42.33 32.50
C ASP A 585 -13.64 41.60 31.16
N HIS A 586 -12.94 40.50 30.95
CA HIS A 586 -12.87 39.82 29.63
C HIS A 586 -13.11 38.30 29.64
N VAL A 587 -14.04 37.78 30.43
CA VAL A 587 -14.53 36.40 30.27
C VAL A 587 -15.84 36.44 29.48
N GLU A 588 -15.75 36.72 28.18
CA GLU A 588 -16.79 36.29 27.23
C GLU A 588 -16.28 35.05 26.49
N MET A 589 -16.88 33.93 26.80
CA MET A 589 -16.66 32.66 26.10
C MET A 589 -17.25 32.75 24.69
N HIS A 590 -16.43 32.49 23.68
CA HIS A 590 -16.88 32.10 22.34
C HIS A 590 -16.52 30.64 22.05
#